data_156036be2b959cd5f48bbd6084cc0b79
#
_entry.id   156036be2b959cd5f48bbd6084cc0b79
#
_cell.length_a   1.000
_cell.length_b   1.000
_cell.length_c   1.000
_cell.angle_alpha   90.00
_cell.angle_beta   90.00
_cell.angle_gamma   90.00
#
_symmetry.space_group_name_H-M   'P 1'
#
loop_
_entity.id
_entity.type
_entity.pdbx_description
1 polymer ?
#
loop_
_entity_poly.entity_id
_entity_poly.type
_entity_poly.pdbx_seq_one_letter_code
_entity_poly.pdbx_strand_id
1 'polypeptide(L)'
;MSMITLLASTWWPPILQTAIGGLIGAFGAIAGGAFGSWFTWQKERQSVAAALAGEVEAFMAVTEWYQTRQFISRGYRSPIDDHPFPVFEANVGKIGFLPPDLARDVAGFYSHARRVVEEFLIINKGEPIEGPGRIAMVQNFAFMTAKGQDLVPELQKEAKRTWKNYLQPTESA
;
A
#
# COMPACT_ATOMS: atom_id res chain seq x y z
N MET A 1 -64.24 19.39 -12.87
CA MET A 1 -62.96 19.77 -12.29
C MET A 1 -62.90 19.17 -10.90
N SER A 2 -62.04 18.25 -10.65
CA SER A 2 -62.03 17.42 -9.45
C SER A 2 -61.51 18.23 -8.23
N MET A 3 -62.22 18.16 -7.15
CA MET A 3 -61.92 18.85 -5.85
C MET A 3 -60.54 18.45 -5.30
N ILE A 4 -59.94 17.41 -5.80
CA ILE A 4 -58.61 16.91 -5.42
C ILE A 4 -57.48 17.80 -5.97
N THR A 5 -57.69 18.48 -7.09
CA THR A 5 -56.68 19.34 -7.74
C THR A 5 -56.51 20.67 -7.04
N LEU A 6 -57.49 21.09 -6.23
CA LEU A 6 -57.51 22.37 -5.49
C LEU A 6 -56.79 22.27 -4.12
N LEU A 7 -56.64 21.06 -3.58
CA LEU A 7 -55.99 20.87 -2.27
C LEU A 7 -54.45 20.72 -2.39
N ALA A 8 -53.96 20.47 -3.59
CA ALA A 8 -52.50 20.28 -3.80
C ALA A 8 -51.74 21.60 -4.03
N SER A 9 -52.42 22.72 -4.24
CA SER A 9 -51.75 23.93 -4.76
C SER A 9 -51.57 25.10 -3.76
N THR A 10 -51.98 24.98 -2.48
CA THR A 10 -52.14 26.23 -1.70
C THR A 10 -51.63 26.24 -0.25
N TRP A 11 -50.93 25.23 0.27
CA TRP A 11 -50.65 25.30 1.72
C TRP A 11 -49.27 24.82 2.23
N TRP A 12 -48.27 24.88 1.40
CA TRP A 12 -46.90 24.80 1.93
C TRP A 12 -46.33 26.23 1.95
N PRO A 13 -46.14 26.85 3.12
CA PRO A 13 -45.54 28.17 3.16
C PRO A 13 -44.15 28.10 2.48
N PRO A 14 -43.78 29.14 1.72
CA PRO A 14 -42.47 29.19 1.00
C PRO A 14 -41.26 28.89 1.90
N ILE A 15 -41.39 29.22 3.18
CA ILE A 15 -40.39 28.93 4.22
C ILE A 15 -40.16 27.44 4.40
N LEU A 16 -41.20 26.61 4.33
CA LEU A 16 -41.07 25.16 4.50
C LEU A 16 -40.42 24.51 3.27
N GLN A 17 -40.71 25.01 2.07
CA GLN A 17 -40.04 24.55 0.84
C GLN A 17 -38.56 24.91 0.86
N THR A 18 -38.22 26.11 1.30
CA THR A 18 -36.83 26.56 1.43
C THR A 18 -36.08 25.76 2.52
N ALA A 19 -36.74 25.47 3.64
CA ALA A 19 -36.17 24.67 4.73
C ALA A 19 -35.91 23.21 4.29
N ILE A 20 -36.85 22.58 3.61
CA ILE A 20 -36.71 21.22 3.08
C ILE A 20 -35.60 21.18 1.99
N GLY A 21 -35.61 22.14 1.05
CA GLY A 21 -34.59 22.26 0.03
C GLY A 21 -33.19 22.48 0.62
N GLY A 22 -33.07 23.32 1.64
CA GLY A 22 -31.85 23.56 2.39
C GLY A 22 -31.32 22.32 3.11
N LEU A 23 -32.21 21.56 3.76
CA LEU A 23 -31.87 20.30 4.42
C LEU A 23 -31.39 19.25 3.42
N ILE A 24 -32.12 19.05 2.32
CA ILE A 24 -31.72 18.10 1.27
C ILE A 24 -30.37 18.50 0.67
N GLY A 25 -30.17 19.80 0.41
CA GLY A 25 -28.89 20.32 -0.09
C GLY A 25 -27.73 20.09 0.89
N ALA A 26 -27.94 20.36 2.18
CA ALA A 26 -26.94 20.15 3.21
C ALA A 26 -26.58 18.66 3.37
N PHE A 27 -27.59 17.77 3.42
CA PHE A 27 -27.35 16.32 3.46
C PHE A 27 -26.65 15.81 2.19
N GLY A 28 -27.02 16.32 1.02
CA GLY A 28 -26.37 15.99 -0.24
C GLY A 28 -24.90 16.43 -0.27
N ALA A 29 -24.58 17.61 0.23
CA ALA A 29 -23.23 18.11 0.31
C ALA A 29 -22.34 17.31 1.29
N ILE A 30 -22.89 16.99 2.48
CA ILE A 30 -22.17 16.17 3.48
C ILE A 30 -21.95 14.76 2.97
N ALA A 31 -22.98 14.12 2.42
CA ALA A 31 -22.89 12.77 1.88
C ALA A 31 -21.93 12.73 0.68
N GLY A 32 -22.02 13.69 -0.24
CA GLY A 32 -21.13 13.80 -1.40
C GLY A 32 -19.67 14.03 -1.01
N GLY A 33 -19.43 14.90 -0.03
CA GLY A 33 -18.08 15.17 0.50
C GLY A 33 -17.46 13.95 1.19
N ALA A 34 -18.23 13.27 2.05
CA ALA A 34 -17.79 12.07 2.74
C ALA A 34 -17.50 10.93 1.75
N PHE A 35 -18.39 10.74 0.75
CA PHE A 35 -18.21 9.72 -0.28
C PHE A 35 -16.99 10.02 -1.17
N GLY A 36 -16.79 11.28 -1.56
CA GLY A 36 -15.63 11.71 -2.33
C GLY A 36 -14.32 11.47 -1.58
N SER A 37 -14.26 11.85 -0.31
CA SER A 37 -13.08 11.63 0.54
C SER A 37 -12.78 10.15 0.72
N TRP A 38 -13.81 9.33 0.97
CA TRP A 38 -13.67 7.89 1.09
C TRP A 38 -13.15 7.25 -0.20
N PHE A 39 -13.67 7.67 -1.36
CA PHE A 39 -13.24 7.15 -2.66
C PHE A 39 -11.79 7.52 -2.99
N THR A 40 -11.39 8.75 -2.68
CA THR A 40 -10.00 9.21 -2.84
C THR A 40 -9.06 8.41 -1.96
N TRP A 41 -9.42 8.22 -0.69
CA TRP A 41 -8.66 7.40 0.26
C TRP A 41 -8.48 5.95 -0.24
N GLN A 42 -9.53 5.35 -0.80
CA GLN A 42 -9.48 4.01 -1.39
C GLN A 42 -8.50 3.93 -2.57
N LYS A 43 -8.55 4.90 -3.48
CA LYS A 43 -7.64 4.95 -4.62
C LYS A 43 -6.18 5.13 -4.20
N GLU A 44 -5.94 5.99 -3.22
CA GLU A 44 -4.60 6.19 -2.68
C GLU A 44 -4.05 4.91 -2.05
N ARG A 45 -4.85 4.23 -1.25
CA ARG A 45 -4.52 2.94 -0.65
C ARG A 45 -4.14 1.89 -1.69
N GLN A 46 -4.94 1.74 -2.74
CA GLN A 46 -4.67 0.82 -3.84
C GLN A 46 -3.38 1.18 -4.59
N SER A 47 -3.18 2.47 -4.86
CA SER A 47 -1.98 2.96 -5.54
C SER A 47 -0.71 2.70 -4.71
N VAL A 48 -0.77 2.97 -3.40
CA VAL A 48 0.35 2.68 -2.48
C VAL A 48 0.65 1.18 -2.44
N ALA A 49 -0.37 0.33 -2.30
CA ALA A 49 -0.18 -1.11 -2.27
C ALA A 49 0.44 -1.64 -3.58
N ALA A 50 -0.03 -1.17 -4.75
CA ALA A 50 0.52 -1.55 -6.04
C ALA A 50 1.98 -1.11 -6.20
N ALA A 51 2.29 0.12 -5.81
CA ALA A 51 3.64 0.67 -5.93
C ALA A 51 4.63 -0.06 -5.01
N LEU A 52 4.24 -0.35 -3.77
CA LEU A 52 5.06 -1.13 -2.83
C LEU A 52 5.24 -2.57 -3.29
N ALA A 53 4.21 -3.21 -3.87
CA ALA A 53 4.34 -4.56 -4.43
C ALA A 53 5.43 -4.61 -5.51
N GLY A 54 5.43 -3.66 -6.44
CA GLY A 54 6.44 -3.58 -7.50
C GLY A 54 7.86 -3.36 -6.97
N GLU A 55 8.04 -2.53 -5.94
CA GLU A 55 9.35 -2.30 -5.33
C GLU A 55 9.84 -3.53 -4.57
N VAL A 56 8.97 -4.22 -3.83
CA VAL A 56 9.30 -5.48 -3.15
C VAL A 56 9.69 -6.57 -4.15
N GLU A 57 8.94 -6.72 -5.25
CA GLU A 57 9.27 -7.65 -6.33
C GLU A 57 10.65 -7.35 -6.94
N ALA A 58 10.94 -6.08 -7.22
CA ALA A 58 12.24 -5.67 -7.75
C ALA A 58 13.38 -5.99 -6.78
N PHE A 59 13.19 -5.74 -5.49
CA PHE A 59 14.17 -6.05 -4.46
C PHE A 59 14.39 -7.57 -4.32
N MET A 60 13.31 -8.37 -4.33
CA MET A 60 13.41 -9.84 -4.32
C MET A 60 14.21 -10.37 -5.52
N ALA A 61 13.96 -9.85 -6.72
CA ALA A 61 14.69 -10.26 -7.90
C ALA A 61 16.21 -10.04 -7.77
N VAL A 62 16.62 -8.94 -7.13
CA VAL A 62 18.02 -8.66 -6.83
C VAL A 62 18.58 -9.66 -5.81
N THR A 63 17.88 -9.88 -4.70
CA THR A 63 18.32 -10.82 -3.64
C THR A 63 18.42 -12.26 -4.16
N GLU A 64 17.45 -12.70 -4.97
CA GLU A 64 17.43 -14.02 -5.59
C GLU A 64 18.59 -14.21 -6.59
N TRP A 65 18.85 -13.19 -7.40
CA TRP A 65 19.97 -13.21 -8.32
C TRP A 65 21.31 -13.38 -7.58
N TYR A 66 21.47 -12.76 -6.40
CA TYR A 66 22.66 -12.94 -5.56
C TYR A 66 22.74 -14.34 -4.95
N GLN A 67 21.62 -14.96 -4.56
CA GLN A 67 21.60 -16.32 -4.03
C GLN A 67 22.02 -17.36 -5.07
N THR A 68 21.52 -17.23 -6.30
CA THR A 68 21.70 -18.25 -7.36
C THR A 68 23.10 -18.28 -7.95
N ARG A 69 23.84 -17.17 -7.92
CA ARG A 69 25.12 -17.06 -8.64
C ARG A 69 26.37 -17.22 -7.78
N GLN A 70 26.29 -17.65 -6.52
CA GLN A 70 27.44 -17.80 -5.61
C GLN A 70 28.36 -16.56 -5.59
N PHE A 71 27.80 -15.38 -5.74
CA PHE A 71 28.52 -14.14 -5.95
C PHE A 71 29.16 -13.60 -4.70
N ILE A 72 30.37 -14.07 -4.47
CA ILE A 72 31.38 -13.24 -3.81
C ILE A 72 32.68 -13.50 -4.58
N SER A 73 32.65 -13.30 -5.90
CA SER A 73 33.86 -13.16 -6.65
C SER A 73 34.34 -11.72 -6.58
N ARG A 74 35.63 -11.54 -6.32
CA ARG A 74 36.28 -10.24 -6.25
C ARG A 74 35.94 -9.40 -7.48
N GLY A 75 35.42 -8.19 -7.25
CA GLY A 75 35.21 -7.18 -8.29
C GLY A 75 33.80 -6.99 -8.79
N TYR A 76 32.79 -7.70 -8.28
CA TYR A 76 31.42 -7.47 -8.66
C TYR A 76 30.80 -6.33 -7.82
N ARG A 77 30.21 -5.33 -8.47
CA ARG A 77 29.48 -4.26 -7.79
C ARG A 77 28.00 -4.60 -7.77
N SER A 78 27.36 -4.39 -6.61
CA SER A 78 25.92 -4.49 -6.49
C SER A 78 25.23 -3.39 -7.32
N PRO A 79 24.14 -3.69 -8.04
CA PRO A 79 23.33 -2.67 -8.69
C PRO A 79 22.48 -1.86 -7.69
N ILE A 80 22.58 -2.13 -6.39
CA ILE A 80 21.83 -1.42 -5.36
C ILE A 80 22.49 -0.07 -5.10
N ASP A 81 21.71 0.99 -5.28
CA ASP A 81 22.06 2.38 -5.05
C ASP A 81 21.94 2.74 -3.57
N ASP A 82 22.45 3.93 -3.19
CA ASP A 82 22.34 4.50 -1.84
C ASP A 82 20.87 4.77 -1.41
N HIS A 83 19.96 4.87 -2.38
CA HIS A 83 18.51 5.04 -2.20
C HIS A 83 17.72 3.86 -2.80
N PRO A 84 17.79 2.67 -2.21
CA PRO A 84 17.24 1.45 -2.81
C PRO A 84 15.71 1.36 -2.76
N PHE A 85 15.04 2.23 -1.99
CA PHE A 85 13.61 2.17 -1.72
C PHE A 85 12.89 3.51 -1.96
N PRO A 86 12.99 4.10 -3.17
CA PRO A 86 12.40 5.41 -3.44
C PRO A 86 10.87 5.42 -3.33
N VAL A 87 10.20 4.31 -3.66
CA VAL A 87 8.74 4.20 -3.57
C VAL A 87 8.30 4.13 -2.11
N PHE A 88 8.96 3.34 -1.27
CA PHE A 88 8.68 3.28 0.15
C PHE A 88 8.89 4.64 0.82
N GLU A 89 10.01 5.32 0.55
CA GLU A 89 10.34 6.62 1.12
C GLU A 89 9.30 7.69 0.73
N ALA A 90 8.87 7.70 -0.54
CA ALA A 90 7.84 8.60 -1.02
C ALA A 90 6.45 8.33 -0.42
N ASN A 91 6.18 7.11 0.05
CA ASN A 91 4.88 6.69 0.55
C ASN A 91 4.84 6.38 2.06
N VAL A 92 5.92 6.64 2.80
CA VAL A 92 6.00 6.31 4.24
C VAL A 92 4.85 6.91 5.05
N GLY A 93 4.44 8.14 4.74
CA GLY A 93 3.31 8.80 5.38
C GLY A 93 1.93 8.22 5.02
N LYS A 94 1.87 7.41 3.96
CA LYS A 94 0.63 6.80 3.45
C LYS A 94 0.51 5.32 3.80
N ILE A 95 1.52 4.70 4.39
CA ILE A 95 1.49 3.29 4.82
C ILE A 95 0.36 3.05 5.81
N GLY A 96 0.00 4.04 6.64
CA GLY A 96 -1.15 3.99 7.54
C GLY A 96 -2.51 3.86 6.86
N PHE A 97 -2.60 4.01 5.53
CA PHE A 97 -3.82 3.71 4.77
C PHE A 97 -4.02 2.21 4.52
N LEU A 98 -2.96 1.42 4.60
CA LEU A 98 -3.04 -0.04 4.50
C LEU A 98 -3.71 -0.64 5.73
N PRO A 99 -4.24 -1.87 5.65
CA PRO A 99 -4.67 -2.61 6.83
C PRO A 99 -3.54 -2.67 7.87
N PRO A 100 -3.86 -2.57 9.18
CA PRO A 100 -2.83 -2.49 10.22
C PRO A 100 -1.79 -3.62 10.18
N ASP A 101 -2.23 -4.84 9.90
CA ASP A 101 -1.33 -5.99 9.81
C ASP A 101 -0.41 -5.87 8.58
N LEU A 102 -0.98 -5.52 7.42
CA LEU A 102 -0.20 -5.31 6.20
C LEU A 102 0.79 -4.13 6.35
N ALA A 103 0.36 -3.03 6.98
CA ALA A 103 1.23 -1.89 7.27
C ALA A 103 2.44 -2.28 8.14
N ARG A 104 2.20 -3.12 9.17
CA ARG A 104 3.25 -3.67 10.03
C ARG A 104 4.21 -4.57 9.25
N ASP A 105 3.69 -5.45 8.41
CA ASP A 105 4.49 -6.37 7.61
C ASP A 105 5.35 -5.62 6.59
N VAL A 106 4.81 -4.58 5.95
CA VAL A 106 5.55 -3.65 5.09
C VAL A 106 6.68 -2.99 5.87
N ALA A 107 6.39 -2.36 7.01
CA ALA A 107 7.40 -1.70 7.82
C ALA A 107 8.50 -2.67 8.28
N GLY A 108 8.12 -3.88 8.68
CA GLY A 108 9.04 -4.97 9.04
C GLY A 108 9.93 -5.39 7.88
N PHE A 109 9.36 -5.57 6.69
CA PHE A 109 10.10 -5.89 5.49
C PHE A 109 11.18 -4.84 5.20
N TYR A 110 10.81 -3.56 5.09
CA TYR A 110 11.77 -2.50 4.77
C TYR A 110 12.83 -2.27 5.85
N SER A 111 12.49 -2.50 7.12
CA SER A 111 13.47 -2.47 8.21
C SER A 111 14.56 -3.53 8.04
N HIS A 112 14.20 -4.75 7.62
CA HIS A 112 15.17 -5.81 7.33
C HIS A 112 15.91 -5.57 6.00
N ALA A 113 15.19 -5.10 4.97
CA ALA A 113 15.75 -4.80 3.67
C ALA A 113 16.88 -3.77 3.74
N ARG A 114 16.76 -2.75 4.60
CA ARG A 114 17.83 -1.76 4.84
C ARG A 114 19.12 -2.41 5.35
N ARG A 115 19.03 -3.39 6.25
CA ARG A 115 20.20 -4.14 6.73
C ARG A 115 20.87 -4.92 5.60
N VAL A 116 20.06 -5.54 4.74
CA VAL A 116 20.58 -6.26 3.56
C VAL A 116 21.28 -5.31 2.60
N VAL A 117 20.76 -4.10 2.41
CA VAL A 117 21.41 -3.06 1.61
C VAL A 117 22.76 -2.64 2.21
N GLU A 118 22.86 -2.48 3.52
CA GLU A 118 24.14 -2.19 4.19
C GLU A 118 25.16 -3.29 3.92
N GLU A 119 24.75 -4.56 3.94
CA GLU A 119 25.61 -5.70 3.57
C GLU A 119 26.08 -5.62 2.11
N PHE A 120 25.20 -5.24 1.16
CA PHE A 120 25.58 -4.99 -0.23
C PHE A 120 26.59 -3.84 -0.39
N LEU A 121 26.42 -2.77 0.36
CA LEU A 121 27.32 -1.62 0.33
C LEU A 121 28.73 -1.99 0.83
N ILE A 122 28.84 -2.88 1.82
CA ILE A 122 30.12 -3.44 2.28
C ILE A 122 30.80 -4.22 1.13
N ILE A 123 30.06 -5.07 0.42
CA ILE A 123 30.58 -5.80 -0.73
C ILE A 123 31.09 -4.82 -1.80
N ASN A 124 30.35 -3.76 -2.08
CA ASN A 124 30.70 -2.76 -3.10
C ASN A 124 32.00 -2.00 -2.75
N LYS A 125 32.33 -1.87 -1.48
CA LYS A 125 33.59 -1.27 -1.02
C LYS A 125 34.79 -2.22 -1.20
N GLY A 126 34.55 -3.46 -1.63
CA GLY A 126 35.60 -4.45 -1.84
C GLY A 126 36.12 -5.05 -0.53
N GLU A 127 35.41 -4.89 0.55
CA GLU A 127 35.76 -5.52 1.83
C GLU A 127 35.49 -7.03 1.73
N PRO A 128 36.45 -7.89 2.07
CA PRO A 128 36.25 -9.33 2.01
C PRO A 128 35.28 -9.76 3.12
N ILE A 129 34.14 -10.32 2.73
CA ILE A 129 33.23 -10.96 3.67
C ILE A 129 33.59 -12.45 3.72
N GLU A 130 34.28 -12.87 4.77
CA GLU A 130 34.75 -14.24 4.95
C GLU A 130 34.00 -14.96 6.11
N GLY A 131 33.99 -16.29 6.04
CA GLY A 131 33.55 -17.15 7.13
C GLY A 131 32.08 -16.95 7.53
N PRO A 132 31.83 -16.76 8.86
CA PRO A 132 30.46 -16.66 9.39
C PRO A 132 29.63 -15.50 8.83
N GLY A 133 30.27 -14.38 8.46
CA GLY A 133 29.58 -13.21 7.89
C GLY A 133 28.93 -13.52 6.53
N ARG A 134 29.62 -14.32 5.70
CA ARG A 134 29.07 -14.76 4.40
C ARG A 134 27.84 -15.63 4.56
N ILE A 135 27.87 -16.56 5.51
CA ILE A 135 26.72 -17.46 5.78
C ILE A 135 25.53 -16.63 6.26
N ALA A 136 25.74 -15.71 7.20
CA ALA A 136 24.70 -14.82 7.70
C ALA A 136 24.05 -13.98 6.58
N MET A 137 24.87 -13.44 5.68
CA MET A 137 24.38 -12.66 4.55
C MET A 137 23.51 -13.49 3.59
N VAL A 138 23.94 -14.71 3.21
CA VAL A 138 23.13 -15.60 2.37
C VAL A 138 21.81 -15.95 3.06
N GLN A 139 21.83 -16.17 4.37
CA GLN A 139 20.62 -16.43 5.15
C GLN A 139 19.70 -15.20 5.17
N ASN A 140 20.24 -13.97 5.31
CA ASN A 140 19.47 -12.75 5.25
C ASN A 140 18.80 -12.55 3.88
N PHE A 141 19.50 -12.86 2.79
CA PHE A 141 18.91 -12.81 1.45
C PHE A 141 17.79 -13.83 1.27
N ALA A 142 17.98 -15.08 1.71
CA ALA A 142 16.95 -16.10 1.67
C ALA A 142 15.72 -15.71 2.50
N PHE A 143 15.94 -15.17 3.69
CA PHE A 143 14.88 -14.65 4.55
C PHE A 143 14.10 -13.52 3.88
N MET A 144 14.81 -12.56 3.24
CA MET A 144 14.16 -11.44 2.56
C MET A 144 13.34 -11.89 1.35
N THR A 145 13.86 -12.84 0.57
CA THR A 145 13.12 -13.43 -0.55
C THR A 145 11.83 -14.10 -0.06
N ALA A 146 11.92 -14.93 0.99
CA ALA A 146 10.74 -15.58 1.57
C ALA A 146 9.72 -14.57 2.09
N LYS A 147 10.17 -13.55 2.82
CA LYS A 147 9.29 -12.48 3.33
C LYS A 147 8.62 -11.68 2.21
N GLY A 148 9.33 -11.40 1.13
CA GLY A 148 8.77 -10.73 -0.03
C GLY A 148 7.74 -11.60 -0.74
N GLN A 149 7.98 -12.93 -0.86
CA GLN A 149 7.03 -13.89 -1.43
C GLN A 149 5.71 -13.95 -0.66
N ASP A 150 5.73 -13.77 0.67
CA ASP A 150 4.53 -13.68 1.49
C ASP A 150 3.84 -12.31 1.35
N LEU A 151 4.60 -11.23 1.29
CA LEU A 151 4.10 -9.85 1.31
C LEU A 151 3.49 -9.40 -0.02
N VAL A 152 4.11 -9.76 -1.16
CA VAL A 152 3.67 -9.32 -2.49
C VAL A 152 2.23 -9.72 -2.81
N PRO A 153 1.78 -10.98 -2.58
CA PRO A 153 0.40 -11.37 -2.84
C PRO A 153 -0.61 -10.55 -2.04
N GLU A 154 -0.31 -10.24 -0.77
CA GLU A 154 -1.21 -9.43 0.06
C GLU A 154 -1.28 -7.97 -0.41
N LEU A 155 -0.15 -7.39 -0.81
CA LEU A 155 -0.12 -6.06 -1.43
C LEU A 155 -0.89 -6.04 -2.76
N GLN A 156 -0.70 -7.04 -3.61
CA GLN A 156 -1.43 -7.15 -4.89
C GLN A 156 -2.93 -7.36 -4.69
N LYS A 157 -3.33 -8.13 -3.68
CA LYS A 157 -4.72 -8.33 -3.30
C LYS A 157 -5.35 -7.01 -2.85
N GLU A 158 -4.64 -6.23 -2.03
CA GLU A 158 -5.10 -4.92 -1.60
C GLU A 158 -5.17 -3.92 -2.77
N ALA A 159 -4.20 -3.93 -3.68
CA ALA A 159 -4.19 -3.11 -4.89
C ALA A 159 -5.39 -3.38 -5.81
N LYS A 160 -5.84 -4.63 -5.88
CA LYS A 160 -6.98 -5.08 -6.72
C LYS A 160 -8.32 -5.02 -5.99
N ARG A 161 -8.35 -4.62 -4.72
CA ARG A 161 -9.56 -4.64 -3.90
C ARG A 161 -10.58 -3.64 -4.42
N THR A 162 -11.74 -4.13 -4.85
CA THR A 162 -12.85 -3.29 -5.34
C THR A 162 -13.80 -2.93 -4.20
N TRP A 163 -14.61 -1.87 -4.38
CA TRP A 163 -15.62 -1.47 -3.40
C TRP A 163 -16.58 -2.61 -3.02
N LYS A 164 -16.85 -3.55 -3.93
CA LYS A 164 -17.69 -4.73 -3.68
C LYS A 164 -17.12 -5.63 -2.58
N ASN A 165 -15.80 -5.74 -2.49
CA ASN A 165 -15.13 -6.58 -1.50
C ASN A 165 -15.18 -5.98 -0.08
N TYR A 166 -15.49 -4.67 0.05
CA TYR A 166 -15.68 -4.03 1.36
C TYR A 166 -17.06 -4.28 1.97
N LEU A 167 -18.04 -4.64 1.14
CA LEU A 167 -19.40 -4.92 1.58
C LEU A 167 -19.60 -6.39 1.95
N GLN A 168 -18.66 -7.27 1.61
CA GLN A 168 -18.68 -8.65 2.07
C GLN A 168 -17.98 -8.72 3.43
N PRO A 169 -18.68 -9.15 4.50
CA PRO A 169 -18.01 -9.43 5.77
C PRO A 169 -16.93 -10.47 5.49
N THR A 170 -15.73 -10.23 5.98
CA THR A 170 -14.69 -11.28 6.03
C THR A 170 -15.29 -12.42 6.84
N GLU A 171 -15.66 -13.51 6.17
CA GLU A 171 -15.91 -14.76 6.86
C GLU A 171 -14.60 -15.11 7.56
N SER A 172 -14.54 -14.76 8.84
CA SER A 172 -13.46 -15.16 9.72
C SER A 172 -13.52 -16.66 9.87
N ALA A 173 -12.60 -17.36 9.20
CA ALA A 173 -12.32 -18.76 9.44
C ALA A 173 -11.68 -18.95 10.81
#